data_9b79a2950c431f640d6a82dc5a2f34c9
#
_entry.id   9b79a2950c431f640d6a82dc5a2f34c9
#
_cell.length_a   1.000
_cell.length_b   1.000
_cell.length_c   1.000
_cell.angle_alpha   90.00
_cell.angle_beta   90.00
_cell.angle_gamma   90.00
#
_symmetry.space_group_name_H-M   'P 1'
#
loop_
_entity.id
_entity.type
_entity.pdbx_description
1 polymer ?
#
loop_
_entity_poly.entity_id
_entity_poly.type
_entity_poly.pdbx_seq_one_letter_code
_entity_poly.pdbx_strand_id
1 'polypeptide(L)'
;MNTILFDLDGTLIDSSEGIIKCVLYTLDFYGIKEPDTAKLYRFIGPPLSESFERYYGFSHEKAYEAVQKYRERYNTTGIFECKLYPGVEKCIRTLKEQGYQIGMASSKPEVSCKRILEHFGILPLFDDVVGATFDGTRDKKSEIL
;
A
#
# COMPACT_ATOMS: atom_id res chain seq x y z
N MET A 1 -19.33 -0.17 21.00
CA MET A 1 -19.33 0.49 19.69
C MET A 1 -18.56 -0.36 18.69
N ASN A 2 -19.15 -0.59 17.52
CA ASN A 2 -18.52 -1.44 16.52
C ASN A 2 -17.55 -0.66 15.65
N THR A 3 -16.42 -1.27 15.38
CA THR A 3 -15.39 -0.71 14.49
C THR A 3 -15.32 -1.54 13.22
N ILE A 4 -15.28 -0.87 12.08
CA ILE A 4 -15.09 -1.51 10.77
C ILE A 4 -13.68 -1.19 10.32
N LEU A 5 -12.90 -2.24 10.04
CA LEU A 5 -11.53 -2.10 9.54
C LEU A 5 -11.50 -2.31 8.04
N PHE A 6 -10.84 -1.39 7.34
CA PHE A 6 -10.63 -1.48 5.90
C PHE A 6 -9.16 -1.71 5.60
N ASP A 7 -8.89 -2.50 4.56
CA ASP A 7 -7.59 -2.51 3.91
C ASP A 7 -7.54 -1.33 2.93
N LEU A 8 -6.36 -0.94 2.50
CA LEU A 8 -6.20 0.18 1.57
C LEU A 8 -6.07 -0.31 0.12
N ASP A 9 -4.95 -0.95 -0.20
CA ASP A 9 -4.64 -1.36 -1.58
C ASP A 9 -5.56 -2.50 -2.02
N GLY A 10 -6.26 -2.30 -3.14
CA GLY A 10 -7.18 -3.29 -3.67
C GLY A 10 -8.55 -3.30 -3.01
N THR A 11 -8.78 -2.46 -1.99
CA THR A 11 -10.07 -2.34 -1.28
C THR A 11 -10.64 -0.94 -1.39
N LEU A 12 -9.93 0.06 -0.89
CA LEU A 12 -10.37 1.45 -0.97
C LEU A 12 -9.84 2.13 -2.22
N ILE A 13 -8.62 1.78 -2.63
CA ILE A 13 -7.98 2.38 -3.80
C ILE A 13 -7.49 1.32 -4.78
N ASP A 14 -7.50 1.69 -6.05
CA ASP A 14 -6.76 1.00 -7.09
C ASP A 14 -5.40 1.67 -7.19
N SER A 15 -4.39 1.04 -6.62
CA SER A 15 -3.02 1.54 -6.57
C SER A 15 -2.12 0.87 -7.62
N SER A 16 -2.69 0.11 -8.55
CA SER A 16 -1.94 -0.70 -9.50
C SER A 16 -0.96 0.10 -10.34
N GLU A 17 -1.37 1.27 -10.83
CA GLU A 17 -0.49 2.08 -11.69
C GLU A 17 0.81 2.44 -10.97
N GLY A 18 0.71 3.02 -9.77
CA GLY A 18 1.88 3.47 -9.03
C GLY A 18 2.77 2.32 -8.59
N ILE A 19 2.17 1.24 -8.10
CA ILE A 19 2.92 0.08 -7.64
C ILE A 19 3.66 -0.57 -8.80
N ILE A 20 2.98 -0.82 -9.91
CA ILE A 20 3.61 -1.47 -11.07
C ILE A 20 4.74 -0.61 -11.63
N LYS A 21 4.53 0.68 -11.78
CA LYS A 21 5.58 1.58 -12.28
C LYS A 21 6.79 1.63 -11.35
N CYS A 22 6.57 1.60 -10.04
CA CYS A 22 7.66 1.61 -9.07
C CYS A 22 8.40 0.28 -9.03
N VAL A 23 7.70 -0.85 -9.21
CA VAL A 23 8.36 -2.15 -9.33
C VAL A 23 9.21 -2.20 -10.60
N LEU A 24 8.69 -1.72 -11.73
CA LEU A 24 9.45 -1.65 -12.98
C LEU A 24 10.68 -0.77 -12.83
N TYR A 25 10.55 0.37 -12.18
CA TYR A 25 11.68 1.26 -11.88
C TYR A 25 12.76 0.53 -11.07
N THR A 26 12.34 -0.26 -10.08
CA THR A 26 13.25 -1.03 -9.24
C THR A 26 13.93 -2.15 -10.02
N LEU A 27 13.16 -2.91 -10.79
CA LEU A 27 13.69 -4.01 -11.60
C LEU A 27 14.68 -3.49 -12.65
N ASP A 28 14.39 -2.34 -13.25
CA ASP A 28 15.29 -1.71 -14.22
C ASP A 28 16.64 -1.37 -13.59
N PHE A 29 16.65 -0.91 -12.34
CA PHE A 29 17.90 -0.65 -11.60
C PHE A 29 18.76 -1.91 -11.49
N TYR A 30 18.13 -3.09 -11.35
CA TYR A 30 18.84 -4.36 -11.26
C TYR A 30 19.07 -5.03 -12.62
N GLY A 31 18.70 -4.35 -13.72
CA GLY A 31 18.85 -4.89 -15.06
C GLY A 31 17.87 -6.03 -15.38
N ILE A 32 16.79 -6.14 -14.64
CA ILE A 32 15.76 -7.17 -14.84
C ILE A 32 14.64 -6.59 -15.69
N LYS A 33 14.31 -7.26 -16.79
CA LYS A 33 13.18 -6.89 -17.64
C LYS A 33 12.03 -7.83 -17.40
N GLU A 34 10.83 -7.27 -17.17
CA GLU A 34 9.62 -8.05 -17.03
C GLU A 34 8.65 -7.62 -18.15
N PRO A 35 8.60 -8.39 -19.24
CA PRO A 35 7.71 -8.04 -20.36
C PRO A 35 6.23 -8.25 -20.03
N ASP A 36 5.91 -9.07 -19.04
CA ASP A 36 4.52 -9.36 -18.65
C ASP A 36 4.17 -8.57 -17.38
N THR A 37 3.68 -7.33 -17.58
CA THR A 37 3.34 -6.46 -16.45
C THR A 37 2.17 -7.00 -15.62
N ALA A 38 1.36 -7.92 -16.18
CA ALA A 38 0.29 -8.54 -15.41
C ALA A 38 0.82 -9.32 -14.21
N LYS A 39 2.03 -9.86 -14.29
CA LYS A 39 2.66 -10.56 -13.16
C LYS A 39 2.94 -9.62 -11.99
N LEU A 40 3.04 -8.32 -12.23
CA LEU A 40 3.39 -7.35 -11.19
C LEU A 40 2.20 -7.02 -10.29
N TYR A 41 0.98 -7.38 -10.66
CA TYR A 41 -0.18 -7.23 -9.78
C TYR A 41 -0.03 -7.99 -8.47
N ARG A 42 0.83 -9.01 -8.43
CA ARG A 42 1.13 -9.78 -7.22
C ARG A 42 1.80 -8.95 -6.12
N PHE A 43 2.37 -7.79 -6.49
CA PHE A 43 3.00 -6.88 -5.53
C PHE A 43 2.00 -6.03 -4.75
N ILE A 44 0.73 -6.04 -5.15
CA ILE A 44 -0.30 -5.22 -4.51
C ILE A 44 -0.81 -5.95 -3.27
N GLY A 45 -0.61 -5.35 -2.10
CA GLY A 45 -1.07 -5.86 -0.81
C GLY A 45 0.00 -6.45 0.08
N PRO A 46 0.75 -7.50 -0.34
CA PRO A 46 1.80 -8.08 0.52
C PRO A 46 2.97 -7.12 0.75
N PRO A 47 3.78 -7.36 1.79
CA PRO A 47 5.02 -6.58 1.97
C PRO A 47 5.93 -6.71 0.75
N LEU A 48 6.48 -5.60 0.31
CA LEU A 48 7.31 -5.56 -0.91
C LEU A 48 8.54 -6.45 -0.82
N SER A 49 9.23 -6.44 0.33
CA SER A 49 10.43 -7.26 0.51
C SER A 49 10.13 -8.74 0.29
N GLU A 50 9.01 -9.21 0.84
CA GLU A 50 8.57 -10.59 0.68
C GLU A 50 8.32 -10.93 -0.80
N SER A 51 7.70 -10.00 -1.54
CA SER A 51 7.42 -10.20 -2.95
C SER A 51 8.68 -10.24 -3.80
N PHE A 52 9.66 -9.38 -3.52
CA PHE A 52 10.95 -9.43 -4.23
C PHE A 52 11.69 -10.75 -3.97
N GLU A 53 11.68 -11.24 -2.74
CA GLU A 53 12.28 -12.53 -2.42
C GLU A 53 11.56 -13.67 -3.15
N ARG A 54 10.24 -13.67 -3.07
CA ARG A 54 9.42 -14.76 -3.59
C ARG A 54 9.40 -14.85 -5.11
N TYR A 55 9.25 -13.72 -5.79
CA TYR A 55 9.04 -13.73 -7.23
C TYR A 55 10.29 -13.53 -8.06
N TYR A 56 11.33 -12.95 -7.47
CA TYR A 56 12.58 -12.67 -8.18
C TYR A 56 13.79 -13.33 -7.54
N GLY A 57 13.58 -14.08 -6.46
CA GLY A 57 14.65 -14.83 -5.82
C GLY A 57 15.70 -13.98 -5.14
N PHE A 58 15.36 -12.75 -4.75
CA PHE A 58 16.29 -11.86 -4.06
C PHE A 58 16.61 -12.41 -2.67
N SER A 59 17.86 -12.24 -2.24
CA SER A 59 18.24 -12.48 -0.85
C SER A 59 17.51 -11.47 0.04
N HIS A 60 17.46 -11.74 1.34
CA HIS A 60 16.85 -10.82 2.28
C HIS A 60 17.46 -9.43 2.20
N GLU A 61 18.79 -9.35 2.13
CA GLU A 61 19.50 -8.06 2.01
C GLU A 61 19.18 -7.34 0.72
N LYS A 62 19.17 -8.07 -0.40
CA LYS A 62 18.87 -7.49 -1.71
C LYS A 62 17.42 -7.02 -1.77
N ALA A 63 16.50 -7.77 -1.18
CA ALA A 63 15.09 -7.38 -1.12
C ALA A 63 14.90 -6.09 -0.32
N TYR A 64 15.63 -5.95 0.79
CA TYR A 64 15.61 -4.72 1.58
C TYR A 64 16.10 -3.52 0.75
N GLU A 65 17.21 -3.69 0.04
CA GLU A 65 17.77 -2.67 -0.85
C GLU A 65 16.77 -2.31 -1.95
N ALA A 66 16.11 -3.32 -2.53
CA ALA A 66 15.11 -3.12 -3.57
C ALA A 66 13.93 -2.28 -3.07
N VAL A 67 13.50 -2.51 -1.83
CA VAL A 67 12.43 -1.71 -1.23
C VAL A 67 12.85 -0.25 -1.09
N GLN A 68 14.10 0.01 -0.70
CA GLN A 68 14.58 1.39 -0.63
C GLN A 68 14.61 2.04 -2.02
N LYS A 69 15.02 1.30 -3.03
CA LYS A 69 15.01 1.80 -4.42
C LYS A 69 13.59 2.10 -4.90
N TYR A 70 12.66 1.21 -4.60
CA TYR A 70 11.23 1.40 -4.89
C TYR A 70 10.72 2.70 -4.26
N ARG A 71 11.08 2.95 -3.02
CA ARG A 71 10.63 4.14 -2.28
C ARG A 71 11.12 5.44 -2.86
N GLU A 72 12.25 5.45 -3.56
CA GLU A 72 12.75 6.67 -4.23
C GLU A 72 11.71 7.25 -5.18
N ARG A 73 11.04 6.38 -5.94
CA ARG A 73 10.01 6.82 -6.86
C ARG A 73 8.63 6.88 -6.19
N TYR A 74 8.35 5.92 -5.33
CA TYR A 74 7.03 5.80 -4.73
C TYR A 74 6.69 7.00 -3.85
N ASN A 75 7.61 7.43 -2.99
CA ASN A 75 7.35 8.50 -2.04
C ASN A 75 7.15 9.87 -2.69
N THR A 76 7.59 10.05 -3.91
CA THR A 76 7.46 11.33 -4.64
C THR A 76 6.38 11.29 -5.72
N THR A 77 6.22 10.17 -6.39
CA THR A 77 5.35 10.06 -7.56
C THR A 77 4.32 8.94 -7.44
N GLY A 78 4.80 7.72 -7.24
CA GLY A 78 3.94 6.53 -7.29
C GLY A 78 2.82 6.53 -6.26
N ILE A 79 3.06 7.15 -5.11
CA ILE A 79 2.08 7.20 -4.02
C ILE A 79 0.76 7.86 -4.46
N PHE A 80 0.81 8.78 -5.41
CA PHE A 80 -0.36 9.49 -5.91
C PHE A 80 -0.87 8.93 -7.25
N GLU A 81 -0.22 7.91 -7.80
CA GLU A 81 -0.68 7.22 -9.01
C GLU A 81 -1.69 6.13 -8.64
N CYS A 82 -2.79 6.56 -8.04
CA CYS A 82 -3.83 5.67 -7.56
C CYS A 82 -5.18 6.39 -7.64
N LYS A 83 -6.26 5.61 -7.51
CA LYS A 83 -7.63 6.14 -7.61
C LYS A 83 -8.48 5.50 -6.52
N LEU A 84 -9.41 6.28 -5.95
CA LEU A 84 -10.46 5.69 -5.11
C LEU A 84 -11.40 4.87 -5.97
N TYR A 85 -11.80 3.71 -5.48
CA TYR A 85 -12.88 2.98 -6.14
C TYR A 85 -14.19 3.78 -6.03
N PRO A 86 -15.05 3.71 -7.06
CA PRO A 86 -16.32 4.42 -7.01
C PRO A 86 -17.15 4.06 -5.78
N GLY A 87 -17.73 5.06 -5.14
CA GLY A 87 -18.62 4.86 -4.00
C GLY A 87 -17.94 4.67 -2.66
N VAL A 88 -16.61 4.64 -2.60
CA VAL A 88 -15.87 4.42 -1.34
C VAL A 88 -16.15 5.54 -0.33
N GLU A 89 -16.00 6.79 -0.74
CA GLU A 89 -16.24 7.91 0.18
C GLU A 89 -17.65 7.91 0.72
N LYS A 90 -18.61 7.71 -0.16
CA LYS A 90 -20.04 7.68 0.23
C LYS A 90 -20.30 6.54 1.21
N CYS A 91 -19.73 5.38 0.96
CA CYS A 91 -19.88 4.21 1.84
C CYS A 91 -19.36 4.52 3.24
N ILE A 92 -18.17 5.08 3.33
CA ILE A 92 -17.53 5.40 4.62
C ILE A 92 -18.37 6.44 5.37
N ARG A 93 -18.81 7.50 4.69
CA ARG A 93 -19.64 8.53 5.31
C ARG A 93 -20.96 7.96 5.84
N THR A 94 -21.58 7.07 5.08
CA THR A 94 -22.82 6.42 5.49
C THR A 94 -22.61 5.57 6.76
N LEU A 95 -21.52 4.82 6.80
CA LEU A 95 -21.20 4.00 7.99
C LEU A 95 -20.97 4.87 9.23
N LYS A 96 -20.28 5.99 9.06
CA LYS A 96 -20.07 6.91 10.19
C LYS A 96 -21.39 7.51 10.68
N GLU A 97 -22.28 7.85 9.78
CA GLU A 97 -23.61 8.36 10.13
C GLU A 97 -24.43 7.31 10.91
N GLN A 98 -24.16 6.02 10.66
CA GLN A 98 -24.78 4.91 11.36
C GLN A 98 -24.14 4.60 12.71
N GLY A 99 -23.12 5.36 13.10
CA GLY A 99 -22.47 5.23 14.41
C GLY A 99 -21.27 4.30 14.45
N TYR A 100 -20.78 3.81 13.31
CA TYR A 100 -19.57 2.98 13.28
C TYR A 100 -18.32 3.81 13.43
N GLN A 101 -17.33 3.24 14.11
CA GLN A 101 -15.96 3.74 14.03
C GLN A 101 -15.29 3.12 12.82
N ILE A 102 -14.48 3.91 12.13
CA ILE A 102 -13.82 3.47 10.88
C ILE A 102 -12.32 3.44 11.13
N GLY A 103 -11.73 2.29 10.88
CA GLY A 103 -10.29 2.12 11.00
C GLY A 103 -9.70 1.57 9.71
N MET A 104 -8.39 1.71 9.58
CA MET A 104 -7.62 1.14 8.48
C MET A 104 -6.48 0.31 9.05
N ALA A 105 -6.23 -0.85 8.44
CA ALA A 105 -5.05 -1.66 8.72
C ALA A 105 -4.44 -2.09 7.40
N SER A 106 -3.16 -1.80 7.20
CA SER A 106 -2.46 -2.07 5.95
C SER A 106 -1.02 -2.50 6.21
N SER A 107 -0.46 -3.33 5.33
CA SER A 107 0.96 -3.64 5.35
C SER A 107 1.81 -2.53 4.75
N LYS A 108 1.19 -1.52 4.13
CA LYS A 108 1.88 -0.32 3.66
C LYS A 108 2.31 0.53 4.86
N PRO A 109 3.43 1.28 4.76
CA PRO A 109 3.84 2.18 5.85
C PRO A 109 2.73 3.14 6.27
N GLU A 110 2.56 3.33 7.56
CA GLU A 110 1.47 4.15 8.11
C GLU A 110 1.51 5.59 7.58
N VAL A 111 2.69 6.17 7.46
CA VAL A 111 2.86 7.52 6.89
C VAL A 111 2.31 7.57 5.47
N SER A 112 2.56 6.55 4.66
CA SER A 112 2.07 6.49 3.29
C SER A 112 0.55 6.37 3.25
N CYS A 113 -0.03 5.55 4.13
CA CYS A 113 -1.49 5.43 4.23
C CYS A 113 -2.14 6.78 4.51
N LYS A 114 -1.61 7.50 5.49
CA LYS A 114 -2.14 8.82 5.86
C LYS A 114 -2.02 9.83 4.73
N ARG A 115 -0.90 9.83 4.01
CA ARG A 115 -0.70 10.73 2.86
C ARG A 115 -1.72 10.46 1.76
N ILE A 116 -2.02 9.20 1.49
CA ILE A 116 -2.99 8.82 0.46
C ILE A 116 -4.41 9.26 0.88
N LEU A 117 -4.80 8.97 2.12
CA LEU A 117 -6.11 9.35 2.62
C LEU A 117 -6.29 10.88 2.63
N GLU A 118 -5.23 11.61 2.99
CA GLU A 118 -5.25 13.07 2.94
C GLU A 118 -5.37 13.59 1.51
N HIS A 119 -4.67 12.95 0.57
CA HIS A 119 -4.73 13.31 -0.85
C HIS A 119 -6.17 13.23 -1.39
N PHE A 120 -6.93 12.24 -0.96
CA PHE A 120 -8.34 12.09 -1.36
C PHE A 120 -9.31 12.84 -0.45
N GLY A 121 -8.82 13.52 0.58
CA GLY A 121 -9.66 14.30 1.48
C GLY A 121 -10.51 13.48 2.43
N ILE A 122 -10.17 12.22 2.67
CA ILE A 122 -10.96 11.32 3.52
C ILE A 122 -10.26 10.92 4.82
N LEU A 123 -9.07 11.43 5.07
CA LEU A 123 -8.35 11.11 6.32
C LEU A 123 -9.18 11.40 7.58
N PRO A 124 -9.91 12.53 7.68
CA PRO A 124 -10.70 12.81 8.88
C PRO A 124 -11.83 11.81 9.15
N LEU A 125 -12.19 10.99 8.17
CA LEU A 125 -13.23 9.98 8.35
C LEU A 125 -12.74 8.75 9.11
N PHE A 126 -11.42 8.58 9.23
CA PHE A 126 -10.82 7.43 9.88
C PHE A 126 -10.49 7.75 11.34
N ASP A 127 -11.02 6.94 12.24
CA ASP A 127 -10.78 7.08 13.68
C ASP A 127 -9.39 6.54 14.05
N ASP A 128 -8.87 5.58 13.28
CA ASP A 128 -7.55 5.03 13.48
C ASP A 128 -6.97 4.54 12.15
N VAL A 129 -5.67 4.76 11.96
CA VAL A 129 -4.94 4.29 10.77
C VAL A 129 -3.68 3.60 11.26
N VAL A 130 -3.60 2.29 11.03
CA VAL A 130 -2.47 1.46 11.44
C VAL A 130 -1.80 0.88 10.22
N GLY A 131 -0.50 1.11 10.10
CA GLY A 131 0.29 0.60 9.00
C GLY A 131 1.63 0.06 9.47
N ALA A 132 2.45 -0.39 8.51
CA ALA A 132 3.78 -0.87 8.78
C ALA A 132 4.69 0.28 9.22
N THR A 133 5.76 -0.06 9.94
CA THR A 133 6.82 0.88 10.26
C THR A 133 7.91 0.82 9.19
N PHE A 134 8.66 1.91 9.00
CA PHE A 134 9.73 1.93 7.99
C PHE A 134 10.89 1.01 8.33
N ASP A 135 11.05 0.63 9.60
CA ASP A 135 12.12 -0.29 10.02
C ASP A 135 11.73 -1.76 9.86
N GLY A 136 10.51 -2.05 9.40
CA GLY A 136 10.04 -3.40 9.16
C GLY A 136 9.60 -4.17 10.40
N THR A 137 9.59 -3.54 11.57
CA THR A 137 9.17 -4.23 12.81
C THR A 137 7.68 -4.55 12.83
N ARG A 138 6.90 -3.90 11.98
CA ARG A 138 5.46 -4.09 11.89
C ARG A 138 5.04 -3.98 10.43
N ASP A 139 5.37 -5.01 9.61
CA ASP A 139 5.10 -4.98 8.18
C ASP A 139 4.06 -6.00 7.71
N LYS A 140 3.64 -6.92 8.57
CA LYS A 140 2.59 -7.88 8.25
C LYS A 140 1.31 -7.52 8.97
N LYS A 141 0.15 -7.69 8.32
CA LYS A 141 -1.14 -7.36 8.92
C LYS A 141 -1.39 -8.08 10.23
N SER A 142 -0.93 -9.31 10.37
CA SER A 142 -1.08 -10.07 11.61
C SER A 142 -0.33 -9.43 12.78
N GLU A 143 0.72 -8.66 12.50
CA GLU A 143 1.48 -7.94 13.52
C GLU A 143 0.87 -6.56 13.79
N ILE A 144 0.12 -6.03 12.83
CA ILE A 144 -0.51 -4.71 12.91
C ILE A 144 -1.84 -4.79 13.67
N LEU A 145 -2.61 -5.80 13.39
CA LEU A 145 -3.93 -6.01 14.00
C LEU A 145 -3.83 -6.60 15.40
#